data_8fbdd73c1f2fe44980e4027f89022f00
#
_entry.id   8fbdd73c1f2fe44980e4027f89022f00
#
_cell.length_a   1.000
_cell.length_b   1.000
_cell.length_c   1.000
_cell.angle_alpha   90.00
_cell.angle_beta   90.00
_cell.angle_gamma   90.00
#
_symmetry.space_group_name_H-M   'P 1'
#
loop_
_entity.id
_entity.type
_entity.pdbx_description
1 polymer ?
#
loop_
_entity_poly.entity_id
_entity_poly.type
_entity_poly.pdbx_seq_one_letter_code
_entity_poly.pdbx_strand_id
1 'polypeptide(L)'
;MKILGIETSCDETGVAIYDEEKGLIANQLYTQIALHAAYGGVVPELASRDHIRKTAPLIKAALEEAKLTASDIDGIAYTSGPGLVGALLVGATIARSLAYAWNVPAIGVHHMEGHLLAPMLDENSPHFPFVALLVSGGHTQLVRVDGVGKYEVIGESIDDAAGEAFDKTAKLLGLDYPGGAALSRLAEKGTPNRFTFPRPMTDRAGLDFSFSGLKTFAANTINQAIKNEGELTEQTKSDIAYAFQDAVVDTLAIKCKRALKETGYKRLVIAGGVSANKKLRETLAHLMQNLGGEVFYPQPQFCTDNGAMIAYTGFLRLKQGQHSDLAIDVKPRWAMTELPAI
;
A
#
# COMPACT_ATOMS: atom_id res chain seq x y z
N MET A 1 -19.05 -9.04 -16.74
CA MET A 1 -19.03 -7.64 -16.24
C MET A 1 -17.61 -7.11 -16.35
N LYS A 2 -17.44 -5.96 -17.01
CA LYS A 2 -16.12 -5.30 -17.20
C LYS A 2 -16.10 -3.98 -16.48
N ILE A 3 -15.15 -3.80 -15.56
CA ILE A 3 -15.03 -2.62 -14.71
C ILE A 3 -13.74 -1.87 -15.02
N LEU A 4 -13.88 -0.58 -15.34
CA LEU A 4 -12.76 0.35 -15.44
C LEU A 4 -12.43 0.88 -14.05
N GLY A 5 -11.22 0.65 -13.57
CA GLY A 5 -10.71 1.16 -12.29
C GLY A 5 -9.77 2.34 -12.49
N ILE A 6 -9.91 3.38 -11.68
CA ILE A 6 -9.10 4.62 -11.71
C ILE A 6 -8.53 4.87 -10.31
N GLU A 7 -7.21 4.85 -10.20
CA GLU A 7 -6.45 5.20 -8.98
C GLU A 7 -5.73 6.52 -9.17
N THR A 8 -5.96 7.46 -8.24
CA THR A 8 -5.31 8.78 -8.23
C THR A 8 -5.10 9.32 -6.80
N SER A 9 -5.03 8.47 -5.78
CA SER A 9 -5.06 8.95 -4.38
C SER A 9 -3.81 9.68 -3.92
N CYS A 10 -2.66 9.45 -4.55
CA CYS A 10 -1.38 10.02 -4.14
C CYS A 10 -0.53 10.47 -5.34
N ASP A 11 0.52 9.74 -5.69
CA ASP A 11 1.48 10.11 -6.74
C ASP A 11 1.58 9.07 -7.88
N GLU A 12 0.76 8.04 -7.87
CA GLU A 12 0.54 7.14 -8.98
C GLU A 12 -0.80 7.42 -9.66
N THR A 13 -0.80 7.43 -11.00
CA THR A 13 -2.03 7.40 -11.81
C THR A 13 -2.18 6.00 -12.37
N GLY A 14 -3.13 5.23 -11.85
CA GLY A 14 -3.41 3.87 -12.30
C GLY A 14 -4.74 3.76 -13.00
N VAL A 15 -4.77 3.05 -14.14
CA VAL A 15 -6.00 2.72 -14.86
C VAL A 15 -5.96 1.27 -15.27
N ALA A 16 -7.00 0.51 -14.93
CA ALA A 16 -7.07 -0.91 -15.28
C ALA A 16 -8.49 -1.31 -15.68
N ILE A 17 -8.61 -2.43 -16.41
CA ILE A 17 -9.89 -3.04 -16.73
C ILE A 17 -9.89 -4.47 -16.21
N TYR A 18 -10.85 -4.75 -15.35
CA TYR A 18 -11.11 -6.10 -14.83
C TYR A 18 -12.37 -6.69 -15.50
N ASP A 19 -12.24 -7.89 -16.02
CA ASP A 19 -13.33 -8.68 -16.62
C ASP A 19 -13.66 -9.85 -15.70
N GLU A 20 -14.92 -10.06 -15.38
CA GLU A 20 -15.39 -11.14 -14.53
C GLU A 20 -14.95 -12.54 -15.00
N GLU A 21 -14.88 -12.76 -16.31
CA GLU A 21 -14.55 -14.06 -16.90
C GLU A 21 -13.05 -14.23 -17.14
N LYS A 22 -12.35 -13.15 -17.51
CA LYS A 22 -10.96 -13.17 -17.96
C LYS A 22 -9.96 -12.65 -16.93
N GLY A 23 -10.45 -12.08 -15.82
CA GLY A 23 -9.61 -11.41 -14.85
C GLY A 23 -9.14 -10.04 -15.32
N LEU A 24 -7.92 -9.66 -14.97
CA LEU A 24 -7.32 -8.40 -15.36
C LEU A 24 -6.93 -8.42 -16.85
N ILE A 25 -7.52 -7.54 -17.67
CA ILE A 25 -7.32 -7.51 -19.12
C ILE A 25 -6.60 -6.27 -19.62
N ALA A 26 -6.42 -5.24 -18.79
CA ALA A 26 -5.56 -4.10 -19.05
C ALA A 26 -5.09 -3.50 -17.73
N ASN A 27 -3.83 -3.04 -17.68
CA ASN A 27 -3.28 -2.38 -16.50
C ASN A 27 -2.24 -1.34 -16.90
N GLN A 28 -2.60 -0.07 -16.82
CA GLN A 28 -1.76 1.07 -17.14
C GLN A 28 -1.38 1.82 -15.88
N LEU A 29 -0.10 2.11 -15.70
CA LEU A 29 0.42 2.81 -14.55
C LEU A 29 1.39 3.92 -14.99
N TYR A 30 1.22 5.09 -14.41
CA TYR A 30 2.15 6.20 -14.51
C TYR A 30 2.53 6.67 -13.11
N THR A 31 3.83 6.76 -12.82
CA THR A 31 4.33 7.25 -11.53
C THR A 31 4.89 8.65 -11.65
N GLN A 32 4.64 9.46 -10.63
CA GLN A 32 5.12 10.84 -10.50
C GLN A 32 6.42 10.92 -9.67
N ILE A 33 7.09 9.81 -9.37
CA ILE A 33 8.31 9.77 -8.54
C ILE A 33 9.34 10.78 -9.03
N ALA A 34 9.60 10.84 -10.35
CA ALA A 34 10.55 11.78 -10.91
C ALA A 34 10.17 13.25 -10.69
N LEU A 35 8.86 13.57 -10.72
CA LEU A 35 8.35 14.91 -10.46
C LEU A 35 8.58 15.30 -9.00
N HIS A 36 8.36 14.39 -8.07
CA HIS A 36 8.43 14.65 -6.63
C HIS A 36 9.83 14.50 -6.03
N ALA A 37 10.74 13.80 -6.71
CA ALA A 37 12.10 13.56 -6.24
C ALA A 37 12.86 14.88 -5.97
N ALA A 38 12.68 15.91 -6.81
CA ALA A 38 13.28 17.23 -6.62
C ALA A 38 12.86 17.94 -5.32
N TYR A 39 11.71 17.55 -4.75
CA TYR A 39 11.18 18.11 -3.50
C TYR A 39 11.42 17.21 -2.29
N GLY A 40 11.95 16.01 -2.51
CA GLY A 40 12.20 15.03 -1.46
C GLY A 40 10.94 14.42 -0.84
N GLY A 41 9.83 14.40 -1.59
CA GLY A 41 8.54 13.85 -1.21
C GLY A 41 7.39 14.44 -2.00
N VAL A 42 6.20 13.86 -1.86
CA VAL A 42 5.00 14.24 -2.62
C VAL A 42 4.56 15.67 -2.33
N VAL A 43 4.33 16.45 -3.40
CA VAL A 43 3.74 17.79 -3.34
C VAL A 43 2.30 17.69 -3.84
N PRO A 44 1.29 17.82 -2.96
CA PRO A 44 -0.12 17.52 -3.30
C PRO A 44 -0.67 18.31 -4.49
N GLU A 45 -0.31 19.57 -4.61
CA GLU A 45 -0.76 20.44 -5.72
C GLU A 45 -0.19 19.97 -7.07
N LEU A 46 1.08 19.57 -7.10
CA LEU A 46 1.70 19.04 -8.32
C LEU A 46 1.11 17.68 -8.68
N ALA A 47 0.86 16.82 -7.69
CA ALA A 47 0.23 15.52 -7.91
C ALA A 47 -1.14 15.70 -8.58
N SER A 48 -2.00 16.56 -8.04
CA SER A 48 -3.33 16.81 -8.59
C SER A 48 -3.29 17.31 -10.04
N ARG A 49 -2.39 18.23 -10.35
CA ARG A 49 -2.22 18.78 -11.71
C ARG A 49 -1.75 17.73 -12.71
N ASP A 50 -0.85 16.84 -12.29
CA ASP A 50 -0.33 15.80 -13.19
C ASP A 50 -1.36 14.69 -13.42
N HIS A 51 -2.17 14.33 -12.41
CA HIS A 51 -3.31 13.41 -12.59
C HIS A 51 -4.28 13.89 -13.69
N ILE A 52 -4.62 15.21 -13.74
CA ILE A 52 -5.46 15.76 -14.80
C ILE A 52 -4.89 15.46 -16.18
N ARG A 53 -3.56 15.57 -16.34
CA ARG A 53 -2.87 15.37 -17.62
C ARG A 53 -2.75 13.91 -18.00
N LYS A 54 -2.68 12.99 -17.03
CA LYS A 54 -2.33 11.58 -17.26
C LYS A 54 -3.53 10.65 -17.31
N THR A 55 -4.58 10.92 -16.57
CA THR A 55 -5.70 9.96 -16.43
C THR A 55 -6.39 9.66 -17.76
N ALA A 56 -6.76 10.67 -18.55
CA ALA A 56 -7.46 10.42 -19.82
C ALA A 56 -6.60 9.67 -20.86
N PRO A 57 -5.30 9.99 -21.07
CA PRO A 57 -4.42 9.18 -21.89
C PRO A 57 -4.29 7.72 -21.44
N LEU A 58 -4.21 7.47 -20.12
CA LEU A 58 -4.12 6.10 -19.59
C LEU A 58 -5.43 5.32 -19.77
N ILE A 59 -6.60 5.97 -19.63
CA ILE A 59 -7.90 5.34 -19.94
C ILE A 59 -7.94 4.91 -21.39
N LYS A 60 -7.52 5.78 -22.31
CA LYS A 60 -7.45 5.44 -23.74
C LYS A 60 -6.52 4.25 -23.98
N ALA A 61 -5.31 4.26 -23.40
CA ALA A 61 -4.36 3.17 -23.52
C ALA A 61 -4.91 1.84 -22.97
N ALA A 62 -5.60 1.87 -21.82
CA ALA A 62 -6.21 0.67 -21.24
C ALA A 62 -7.32 0.09 -22.13
N LEU A 63 -8.17 0.92 -22.74
CA LEU A 63 -9.18 0.47 -23.68
C LEU A 63 -8.53 -0.11 -24.95
N GLU A 64 -7.48 0.51 -25.50
CA GLU A 64 -6.73 0.00 -26.65
C GLU A 64 -6.05 -1.34 -26.34
N GLU A 65 -5.41 -1.49 -25.19
CA GLU A 65 -4.79 -2.74 -24.73
C GLU A 65 -5.82 -3.88 -24.64
N ALA A 66 -6.97 -3.60 -24.03
CA ALA A 66 -8.07 -4.56 -23.89
C ALA A 66 -8.83 -4.80 -25.21
N LYS A 67 -8.61 -3.99 -26.24
CA LYS A 67 -9.38 -3.98 -27.50
C LYS A 67 -10.87 -3.75 -27.28
N LEU A 68 -11.18 -2.82 -26.38
CA LEU A 68 -12.53 -2.44 -25.99
C LEU A 68 -12.85 -0.99 -26.38
N THR A 69 -14.12 -0.68 -26.38
CA THR A 69 -14.68 0.66 -26.52
C THR A 69 -15.45 1.05 -25.26
N ALA A 70 -15.91 2.29 -25.17
CA ALA A 70 -16.73 2.76 -24.06
C ALA A 70 -18.02 1.92 -23.86
N SER A 71 -18.60 1.40 -24.95
CA SER A 71 -19.82 0.59 -24.89
C SER A 71 -19.63 -0.83 -24.33
N ASP A 72 -18.38 -1.26 -24.15
CA ASP A 72 -18.05 -2.57 -23.60
C ASP A 72 -17.84 -2.53 -22.07
N ILE A 73 -17.83 -1.34 -21.48
CA ILE A 73 -17.63 -1.12 -20.03
C ILE A 73 -18.97 -1.12 -19.31
N ASP A 74 -19.10 -1.95 -18.28
CA ASP A 74 -20.33 -2.12 -17.49
C ASP A 74 -20.37 -1.26 -16.23
N GLY A 75 -19.23 -0.70 -15.80
CA GLY A 75 -19.15 0.16 -14.62
C GLY A 75 -17.77 0.78 -14.43
N ILE A 76 -17.71 1.83 -13.62
CA ILE A 76 -16.47 2.56 -13.32
C ILE A 76 -16.25 2.60 -11.82
N ALA A 77 -15.08 2.15 -11.38
CA ALA A 77 -14.60 2.26 -10.02
C ALA A 77 -13.51 3.34 -9.93
N TYR A 78 -13.49 4.11 -8.88
CA TYR A 78 -12.47 5.12 -8.64
C TYR A 78 -12.14 5.23 -7.16
N THR A 79 -10.92 5.62 -6.84
CA THR A 79 -10.54 5.82 -5.45
C THR A 79 -11.21 7.07 -4.91
N SER A 80 -12.07 6.88 -3.90
CA SER A 80 -12.79 7.97 -3.21
C SER A 80 -12.11 8.40 -1.91
N GLY A 81 -11.16 7.62 -1.42
CA GLY A 81 -10.38 7.89 -0.20
C GLY A 81 -9.89 6.60 0.47
N PRO A 82 -9.03 6.73 1.50
CA PRO A 82 -8.30 7.95 1.89
C PRO A 82 -7.24 8.36 0.85
N GLY A 83 -6.76 9.62 0.94
CA GLY A 83 -5.74 10.15 0.05
C GLY A 83 -5.66 11.67 0.01
N LEU A 84 -4.89 12.20 -0.93
CA LEU A 84 -4.75 13.64 -1.14
C LEU A 84 -6.03 14.20 -1.79
N VAL A 85 -6.69 15.14 -1.14
CA VAL A 85 -8.01 15.63 -1.54
C VAL A 85 -8.09 16.07 -3.00
N GLY A 86 -7.10 16.83 -3.47
CA GLY A 86 -7.07 17.32 -4.86
C GLY A 86 -6.87 16.18 -5.87
N ALA A 87 -6.03 15.21 -5.55
CA ALA A 87 -5.77 14.03 -6.36
C ALA A 87 -7.02 13.13 -6.44
N LEU A 88 -7.67 12.86 -5.31
CA LEU A 88 -8.95 12.13 -5.25
C LEU A 88 -10.04 12.80 -6.08
N LEU A 89 -10.18 14.12 -5.98
CA LEU A 89 -11.17 14.88 -6.76
C LEU A 89 -10.95 14.75 -8.26
N VAL A 90 -9.72 14.70 -8.74
CA VAL A 90 -9.43 14.50 -10.17
C VAL A 90 -9.96 13.15 -10.64
N GLY A 91 -9.59 12.07 -9.98
CA GLY A 91 -10.05 10.71 -10.33
C GLY A 91 -11.57 10.57 -10.24
N ALA A 92 -12.16 11.06 -9.15
CA ALA A 92 -13.61 11.03 -8.94
C ALA A 92 -14.36 11.83 -10.02
N THR A 93 -13.90 13.02 -10.37
CA THR A 93 -14.55 13.86 -11.39
C THR A 93 -14.50 13.19 -12.76
N ILE A 94 -13.34 12.68 -13.18
CA ILE A 94 -13.18 11.98 -14.45
C ILE A 94 -14.06 10.73 -14.49
N ALA A 95 -13.98 9.88 -13.46
CA ALA A 95 -14.76 8.65 -13.37
C ALA A 95 -16.27 8.89 -13.45
N ARG A 96 -16.76 9.87 -12.68
CA ARG A 96 -18.19 10.23 -12.64
C ARG A 96 -18.68 10.81 -13.97
N SER A 97 -17.86 11.68 -14.59
CA SER A 97 -18.18 12.26 -15.90
C SER A 97 -18.29 11.18 -16.99
N LEU A 98 -17.35 10.20 -17.00
CA LEU A 98 -17.38 9.07 -17.92
C LEU A 98 -18.57 8.15 -17.64
N ALA A 99 -18.85 7.83 -16.39
CA ALA A 99 -19.97 7.00 -16.00
C ALA A 99 -21.31 7.62 -16.47
N TYR A 100 -21.45 8.94 -16.30
CA TYR A 100 -22.61 9.66 -16.82
C TYR A 100 -22.69 9.62 -18.35
N ALA A 101 -21.59 9.89 -19.04
CA ALA A 101 -21.56 9.90 -20.50
C ALA A 101 -21.78 8.50 -21.13
N TRP A 102 -21.30 7.45 -20.47
CA TRP A 102 -21.43 6.06 -20.95
C TRP A 102 -22.69 5.37 -20.42
N ASN A 103 -23.47 6.05 -19.56
CA ASN A 103 -24.69 5.54 -18.94
C ASN A 103 -24.45 4.22 -18.17
N VAL A 104 -23.40 4.18 -17.38
CA VAL A 104 -23.02 3.03 -16.53
C VAL A 104 -22.93 3.46 -15.06
N PRO A 105 -23.09 2.55 -14.09
CA PRO A 105 -22.91 2.86 -12.68
C PRO A 105 -21.45 3.20 -12.38
N ALA A 106 -21.24 4.06 -11.36
CA ALA A 106 -19.95 4.33 -10.79
C ALA A 106 -19.92 4.02 -9.30
N ILE A 107 -18.75 3.65 -8.78
CA ILE A 107 -18.55 3.41 -7.35
C ILE A 107 -17.24 4.01 -6.85
N GLY A 108 -17.33 4.73 -5.73
CA GLY A 108 -16.16 5.15 -4.97
C GLY A 108 -15.62 4.01 -4.11
N VAL A 109 -14.36 3.67 -4.30
CA VAL A 109 -13.65 2.57 -3.63
C VAL A 109 -12.75 3.14 -2.54
N HIS A 110 -12.65 2.41 -1.43
CA HIS A 110 -11.69 2.72 -0.37
C HIS A 110 -10.30 2.22 -0.77
N HIS A 111 -9.33 3.12 -0.81
CA HIS A 111 -7.95 2.85 -1.25
C HIS A 111 -7.31 1.65 -0.51
N MET A 112 -7.42 1.62 0.82
CA MET A 112 -6.84 0.54 1.62
C MET A 112 -7.59 -0.80 1.46
N GLU A 113 -8.88 -0.78 1.10
CA GLU A 113 -9.59 -1.99 0.70
C GLU A 113 -9.07 -2.53 -0.63
N GLY A 114 -8.75 -1.64 -1.57
CA GLY A 114 -8.07 -2.02 -2.80
C GLY A 114 -6.77 -2.78 -2.53
N HIS A 115 -5.90 -2.23 -1.69
CA HIS A 115 -4.68 -2.95 -1.28
C HIS A 115 -4.96 -4.26 -0.58
N LEU A 116 -5.93 -4.30 0.34
CA LEU A 116 -6.31 -5.49 1.09
C LEU A 116 -6.72 -6.64 0.17
N LEU A 117 -7.45 -6.34 -0.89
CA LEU A 117 -8.00 -7.31 -1.84
C LEU A 117 -7.08 -7.57 -3.05
N ALA A 118 -6.01 -6.78 -3.24
CA ALA A 118 -5.07 -6.97 -4.35
C ALA A 118 -4.47 -8.39 -4.46
N PRO A 119 -4.15 -9.12 -3.36
CA PRO A 119 -3.71 -10.51 -3.45
C PRO A 119 -4.76 -11.48 -4.00
N MET A 120 -6.04 -11.07 -4.05
CA MET A 120 -7.11 -11.87 -4.65
C MET A 120 -7.13 -11.81 -6.20
N LEU A 121 -6.31 -10.96 -6.80
CA LEU A 121 -6.08 -10.93 -8.24
C LEU A 121 -5.21 -12.11 -8.73
N ASP A 122 -4.56 -12.82 -7.82
CA ASP A 122 -3.69 -13.93 -8.14
C ASP A 122 -4.46 -15.26 -8.20
N GLU A 123 -3.95 -16.21 -8.99
CA GLU A 123 -4.52 -17.56 -9.08
C GLU A 123 -4.52 -18.27 -7.70
N ASN A 124 -3.44 -18.09 -6.92
CA ASN A 124 -3.37 -18.56 -5.54
C ASN A 124 -3.84 -17.44 -4.58
N SER A 125 -5.13 -17.18 -4.58
CA SER A 125 -5.73 -16.14 -3.76
C SER A 125 -6.04 -16.60 -2.33
N PRO A 126 -5.95 -15.72 -1.31
CA PRO A 126 -6.34 -16.05 0.05
C PRO A 126 -7.86 -16.24 0.17
N HIS A 127 -8.26 -17.23 0.96
CA HIS A 127 -9.67 -17.39 1.36
C HIS A 127 -9.93 -16.76 2.72
N PHE A 128 -11.12 -16.20 2.93
CA PHE A 128 -11.54 -15.69 4.23
C PHE A 128 -11.75 -16.83 5.25
N PRO A 129 -11.58 -16.62 6.55
CA PRO A 129 -11.05 -15.41 7.16
C PRO A 129 -9.50 -15.40 7.16
N PHE A 130 -8.92 -14.20 7.32
CA PHE A 130 -7.47 -14.02 7.46
C PHE A 130 -7.12 -12.77 8.30
N VAL A 131 -5.88 -12.70 8.79
CA VAL A 131 -5.29 -11.46 9.30
C VAL A 131 -4.59 -10.76 8.16
N ALA A 132 -4.77 -9.46 8.01
CA ALA A 132 -4.01 -8.66 7.06
C ALA A 132 -3.05 -7.70 7.78
N LEU A 133 -1.82 -7.60 7.28
CA LEU A 133 -0.89 -6.52 7.56
C LEU A 133 -0.92 -5.56 6.38
N LEU A 134 -1.58 -4.41 6.55
CA LEU A 134 -1.54 -3.30 5.62
C LEU A 134 -0.35 -2.42 5.98
N VAL A 135 0.65 -2.35 5.12
CA VAL A 135 1.91 -1.66 5.41
C VAL A 135 2.39 -0.86 4.21
N SER A 136 2.25 0.46 4.29
CA SER A 136 2.55 1.42 3.22
C SER A 136 3.32 2.63 3.74
N GLY A 137 3.53 3.64 2.89
CA GLY A 137 4.09 4.93 3.27
C GLY A 137 3.25 5.68 4.29
N GLY A 138 1.91 5.57 4.23
CA GLY A 138 0.99 6.31 5.10
C GLY A 138 0.28 5.47 6.16
N HIS A 139 0.29 4.14 6.05
CA HIS A 139 -0.48 3.26 6.94
C HIS A 139 0.33 2.07 7.42
N THR A 140 0.11 1.68 8.68
CA THR A 140 0.55 0.41 9.24
C THR A 140 -0.53 -0.09 10.16
N GLN A 141 -1.28 -1.09 9.70
CA GLN A 141 -2.44 -1.64 10.39
C GLN A 141 -2.47 -3.16 10.33
N LEU A 142 -2.89 -3.78 11.42
CA LEU A 142 -3.33 -5.17 11.47
C LEU A 142 -4.85 -5.20 11.43
N VAL A 143 -5.39 -5.94 10.48
CA VAL A 143 -6.83 -6.01 10.24
C VAL A 143 -7.27 -7.46 10.30
N ARG A 144 -8.30 -7.74 11.09
CA ARG A 144 -9.06 -8.97 11.02
C ARG A 144 -10.05 -8.87 9.88
N VAL A 145 -10.05 -9.88 9.01
CA VAL A 145 -10.84 -9.88 7.78
C VAL A 145 -11.69 -11.14 7.73
N ASP A 146 -12.98 -10.98 7.95
CA ASP A 146 -13.95 -12.08 7.93
C ASP A 146 -14.66 -12.21 6.56
N GLY A 147 -14.58 -11.20 5.72
CA GLY A 147 -15.18 -11.11 4.40
C GLY A 147 -15.00 -9.69 3.82
N VAL A 148 -15.44 -9.47 2.59
CA VAL A 148 -15.40 -8.12 1.99
C VAL A 148 -16.33 -7.18 2.77
N GLY A 149 -15.78 -6.04 3.21
CA GLY A 149 -16.51 -5.09 4.08
C GLY A 149 -16.67 -5.53 5.53
N LYS A 150 -16.13 -6.69 5.95
CA LYS A 150 -16.15 -7.17 7.33
C LYS A 150 -14.76 -7.07 7.93
N TYR A 151 -14.39 -5.84 8.28
CA TYR A 151 -13.05 -5.46 8.71
C TYR A 151 -13.06 -4.97 10.16
N GLU A 152 -12.09 -5.44 10.92
CA GLU A 152 -11.80 -4.96 12.27
C GLU A 152 -10.32 -4.59 12.34
N VAL A 153 -10.01 -3.32 12.61
CA VAL A 153 -8.62 -2.89 12.88
C VAL A 153 -8.28 -3.33 14.29
N ILE A 154 -7.41 -4.33 14.42
CA ILE A 154 -7.01 -4.93 15.70
C ILE A 154 -5.69 -4.36 16.24
N GLY A 155 -5.00 -3.56 15.46
CA GLY A 155 -3.79 -2.82 15.85
C GLY A 155 -3.36 -1.88 14.74
N GLU A 156 -2.78 -0.73 15.11
CA GLU A 156 -2.30 0.26 14.16
C GLU A 156 -1.09 1.03 14.70
N SER A 157 -0.39 1.75 13.83
CA SER A 157 0.67 2.64 14.29
C SER A 157 0.09 3.87 14.96
N ILE A 158 0.57 4.16 16.17
CA ILE A 158 0.14 5.34 16.96
C ILE A 158 0.91 6.61 16.57
N ASP A 159 1.89 6.49 15.69
CA ASP A 159 2.73 7.61 15.24
C ASP A 159 3.09 7.42 13.73
N ASP A 160 4.35 7.37 13.35
CA ASP A 160 4.77 7.17 11.96
C ASP A 160 4.34 5.79 11.43
N ALA A 161 3.95 5.71 10.17
CA ALA A 161 3.83 4.44 9.46
C ALA A 161 5.22 3.83 9.23
N ALA A 162 5.29 2.50 9.05
CA ALA A 162 6.56 1.82 8.82
C ALA A 162 7.26 2.33 7.55
N GLY A 163 6.53 2.52 6.44
CA GLY A 163 7.10 3.07 5.21
C GLY A 163 7.62 4.48 5.38
N GLU A 164 6.88 5.34 6.09
CA GLU A 164 7.34 6.68 6.44
C GLU A 164 8.63 6.66 7.28
N ALA A 165 8.76 5.72 8.22
CA ALA A 165 9.97 5.54 9.00
C ALA A 165 11.17 5.10 8.13
N PHE A 166 10.93 4.24 7.13
CA PHE A 166 11.93 3.89 6.10
C PHE A 166 12.39 5.12 5.31
N ASP A 167 11.47 5.93 4.79
CA ASP A 167 11.79 7.11 3.97
C ASP A 167 12.53 8.17 4.78
N LYS A 168 12.07 8.44 6.02
CA LYS A 168 12.72 9.39 6.92
C LYS A 168 14.14 8.94 7.29
N THR A 169 14.36 7.64 7.52
CA THR A 169 15.68 7.09 7.86
C THR A 169 16.59 7.06 6.62
N ALA A 170 16.07 6.74 5.46
CA ALA A 170 16.81 6.82 4.19
C ALA A 170 17.32 8.23 3.93
N LYS A 171 16.49 9.25 4.16
CA LYS A 171 16.89 10.66 4.05
C LYS A 171 18.02 11.02 5.02
N LEU A 172 18.02 10.50 6.26
CA LEU A 172 19.12 10.71 7.22
C LEU A 172 20.43 10.07 6.74
N LEU A 173 20.37 8.98 6.01
CA LEU A 173 21.52 8.30 5.40
C LEU A 173 21.98 8.93 4.08
N GLY A 174 21.29 9.98 3.59
CA GLY A 174 21.59 10.64 2.33
C GLY A 174 21.18 9.85 1.10
N LEU A 175 20.17 8.99 1.20
CA LEU A 175 19.65 8.19 0.10
C LEU A 175 18.55 8.96 -0.66
N ASP A 176 18.41 8.65 -1.96
CA ASP A 176 17.43 9.26 -2.85
C ASP A 176 16.00 8.79 -2.55
N TYR A 177 15.03 9.59 -2.98
CA TYR A 177 13.60 9.25 -2.96
C TYR A 177 13.22 8.35 -4.17
N PRO A 178 12.35 7.32 -3.97
CA PRO A 178 11.76 6.85 -2.71
C PRO A 178 12.76 6.08 -1.83
N GLY A 179 12.83 6.50 -0.57
CA GLY A 179 13.87 6.08 0.34
C GLY A 179 13.78 4.63 0.79
N GLY A 180 12.57 4.08 0.96
CA GLY A 180 12.36 2.73 1.49
C GLY A 180 13.06 1.65 0.66
N ALA A 181 12.91 1.68 -0.68
CA ALA A 181 13.57 0.75 -1.58
C ALA A 181 15.09 0.94 -1.60
N ALA A 182 15.57 2.20 -1.55
CA ALA A 182 17.00 2.51 -1.51
C ALA A 182 17.64 2.00 -0.21
N LEU A 183 16.99 2.22 0.94
CA LEU A 183 17.45 1.73 2.24
C LEU A 183 17.49 0.20 2.28
N SER A 184 16.46 -0.47 1.76
CA SER A 184 16.42 -1.94 1.73
C SER A 184 17.55 -2.54 0.90
N ARG A 185 17.88 -1.96 -0.25
CA ARG A 185 19.05 -2.37 -1.06
C ARG A 185 20.37 -2.11 -0.35
N LEU A 186 20.50 -0.99 0.35
CA LEU A 186 21.67 -0.68 1.13
C LEU A 186 21.85 -1.66 2.30
N ALA A 187 20.77 -2.04 2.96
CA ALA A 187 20.75 -2.99 4.06
C ALA A 187 21.25 -4.39 3.66
N GLU A 188 21.08 -4.82 2.39
CA GLU A 188 21.60 -6.10 1.91
C GLU A 188 23.14 -6.21 2.02
N LYS A 189 23.84 -5.07 2.09
CA LYS A 189 25.31 -5.00 2.22
C LYS A 189 25.77 -4.80 3.68
N GLY A 190 24.82 -4.70 4.61
CA GLY A 190 25.11 -4.44 6.02
C GLY A 190 25.59 -5.67 6.76
N THR A 191 26.45 -5.45 7.75
CA THR A 191 26.96 -6.49 8.65
C THR A 191 25.97 -6.70 9.80
N PRO A 192 25.46 -7.91 10.00
CA PRO A 192 24.59 -8.22 11.13
C PRO A 192 25.25 -7.91 12.49
N ASN A 193 24.45 -7.47 13.46
CA ASN A 193 24.84 -7.26 14.87
C ASN A 193 25.89 -6.18 15.13
N ARG A 194 26.27 -5.35 14.15
CA ARG A 194 27.13 -4.19 14.40
C ARG A 194 26.39 -3.11 15.18
N PHE A 195 25.13 -2.88 14.84
CA PHE A 195 24.23 -2.00 15.59
C PHE A 195 22.98 -2.78 16.02
N THR A 196 22.44 -2.42 17.19
CA THR A 196 21.21 -3.02 17.72
C THR A 196 20.17 -1.91 17.90
N PHE A 197 19.10 -1.97 17.12
CA PHE A 197 17.98 -1.05 17.21
C PHE A 197 16.90 -1.61 18.13
N PRO A 198 16.14 -0.78 18.84
CA PRO A 198 15.01 -1.25 19.65
C PRO A 198 13.89 -1.82 18.77
N ARG A 199 13.05 -2.69 19.35
CA ARG A 199 11.79 -3.19 18.77
C ARG A 199 10.65 -2.55 19.56
N PRO A 200 10.16 -1.37 19.13
CA PRO A 200 9.20 -0.61 19.92
C PRO A 200 7.91 -1.38 20.20
N MET A 201 7.36 -1.21 21.40
CA MET A 201 6.09 -1.80 21.85
C MET A 201 5.99 -3.33 21.79
N THR A 202 7.09 -4.06 21.59
CA THR A 202 7.09 -5.52 21.59
C THR A 202 7.19 -6.11 22.98
N ASP A 203 7.62 -5.34 23.98
CA ASP A 203 7.75 -5.69 25.40
C ASP A 203 6.43 -5.64 26.18
N ARG A 204 5.37 -5.09 25.59
CA ARG A 204 4.04 -4.92 26.19
C ARG A 204 2.96 -5.66 25.42
N ALA A 205 1.81 -5.86 26.05
CA ALA A 205 0.63 -6.43 25.42
C ALA A 205 0.08 -5.51 24.32
N GLY A 206 -0.80 -6.07 23.46
CA GLY A 206 -1.50 -5.36 22.40
C GLY A 206 -0.77 -5.43 21.05
N LEU A 207 -1.47 -4.95 20.03
CA LEU A 207 -1.09 -5.11 18.62
C LEU A 207 -0.64 -3.81 17.95
N ASP A 208 -0.71 -2.67 18.65
CA ASP A 208 -0.30 -1.38 18.12
C ASP A 208 1.21 -1.31 17.89
N PHE A 209 1.59 -0.43 16.96
CA PHE A 209 2.97 -0.17 16.56
C PHE A 209 3.39 1.26 16.93
N SER A 210 4.71 1.48 16.93
CA SER A 210 5.32 2.80 16.95
C SER A 210 6.65 2.74 16.20
N PHE A 211 6.90 3.70 15.32
CA PHE A 211 8.11 3.74 14.50
C PHE A 211 8.85 5.10 14.58
N SER A 212 8.22 6.17 15.09
CA SER A 212 8.85 7.50 15.18
C SER A 212 10.14 7.49 15.99
N GLY A 213 10.19 6.69 17.07
CA GLY A 213 11.37 6.52 17.90
C GLY A 213 12.57 5.90 17.18
N LEU A 214 12.34 5.04 16.18
CA LEU A 214 13.41 4.42 15.39
C LEU A 214 14.16 5.44 14.53
N LYS A 215 13.47 6.44 13.99
CA LYS A 215 14.11 7.56 13.28
C LYS A 215 15.07 8.33 14.19
N THR A 216 14.62 8.66 15.40
CA THR A 216 15.45 9.35 16.39
C THR A 216 16.66 8.51 16.79
N PHE A 217 16.44 7.20 16.98
CA PHE A 217 17.52 6.28 17.29
C PHE A 217 18.54 6.20 16.13
N ALA A 218 18.07 6.14 14.87
CA ALA A 218 18.93 6.16 13.70
C ALA A 218 19.77 7.44 13.62
N ALA A 219 19.17 8.62 13.85
CA ALA A 219 19.89 9.89 13.86
C ALA A 219 20.99 9.91 14.93
N ASN A 220 20.69 9.42 16.13
CA ASN A 220 21.69 9.34 17.21
C ASN A 220 22.81 8.35 16.88
N THR A 221 22.49 7.21 16.28
CA THR A 221 23.48 6.20 15.84
C THR A 221 24.40 6.77 14.76
N ILE A 222 23.86 7.48 13.79
CA ILE A 222 24.63 8.18 12.74
C ILE A 222 25.58 9.20 13.35
N ASN A 223 25.09 10.06 14.25
CA ASN A 223 25.90 11.07 14.91
C ASN A 223 27.03 10.45 15.75
N GLN A 224 26.73 9.33 16.42
CA GLN A 224 27.76 8.62 17.22
C GLN A 224 28.80 7.96 16.31
N ALA A 225 28.39 7.38 15.18
CA ALA A 225 29.31 6.80 14.19
C ALA A 225 30.26 7.88 13.63
N ILE A 226 29.73 9.04 13.25
CA ILE A 226 30.54 10.16 12.76
C ILE A 226 31.55 10.62 13.82
N LYS A 227 31.15 10.71 15.08
CA LYS A 227 32.06 11.09 16.19
C LYS A 227 33.19 10.07 16.39
N ASN A 228 32.91 8.79 16.23
CA ASN A 228 33.87 7.71 16.45
C ASN A 228 34.77 7.47 15.22
N GLU A 229 34.28 7.62 14.01
CA GLU A 229 34.95 7.25 12.77
C GLU A 229 35.45 8.47 11.96
N GLY A 230 35.05 9.68 12.37
CA GLY A 230 35.38 10.94 11.68
C GLY A 230 34.42 11.26 10.53
N GLU A 231 33.88 10.25 9.87
CA GLU A 231 32.93 10.38 8.76
C GLU A 231 31.94 9.19 8.75
N LEU A 232 30.86 9.33 8.00
CA LEU A 232 29.90 8.26 7.80
C LEU A 232 30.27 7.46 6.54
N THR A 233 30.99 6.36 6.73
CA THR A 233 31.44 5.49 5.62
C THR A 233 30.25 4.74 4.97
N GLU A 234 30.38 4.31 3.72
CA GLU A 234 29.34 3.53 3.03
C GLU A 234 29.04 2.20 3.75
N GLN A 235 30.06 1.57 4.34
CA GLN A 235 29.84 0.36 5.16
C GLN A 235 29.03 0.68 6.41
N THR A 236 29.31 1.77 7.10
CA THR A 236 28.58 2.19 8.30
C THR A 236 27.13 2.56 7.96
N LYS A 237 26.89 3.21 6.81
CA LYS A 237 25.52 3.44 6.32
C LYS A 237 24.78 2.12 6.07
N SER A 238 25.44 1.14 5.44
CA SER A 238 24.86 -0.18 5.17
C SER A 238 24.50 -0.93 6.45
N ASP A 239 25.36 -0.87 7.47
CA ASP A 239 25.16 -1.54 8.75
C ASP A 239 24.03 -0.90 9.55
N ILE A 240 23.90 0.42 9.51
CA ILE A 240 22.78 1.16 10.11
C ILE A 240 21.46 0.83 9.39
N ALA A 241 21.49 0.81 8.05
CA ALA A 241 20.32 0.43 7.24
C ALA A 241 19.87 -1.01 7.54
N TYR A 242 20.83 -1.95 7.67
CA TYR A 242 20.54 -3.32 8.07
C TYR A 242 19.86 -3.38 9.42
N ALA A 243 20.44 -2.75 10.46
CA ALA A 243 19.93 -2.80 11.82
C ALA A 243 18.54 -2.13 11.94
N PHE A 244 18.31 -1.05 11.21
CA PHE A 244 17.01 -0.39 11.12
C PHE A 244 15.96 -1.31 10.48
N GLN A 245 16.25 -1.85 9.29
CA GLN A 245 15.34 -2.76 8.59
C GLN A 245 15.01 -3.99 9.43
N ASP A 246 16.02 -4.59 10.06
CA ASP A 246 15.86 -5.75 10.93
C ASP A 246 14.93 -5.45 12.11
N ALA A 247 15.06 -4.29 12.73
CA ALA A 247 14.20 -3.86 13.84
C ALA A 247 12.74 -3.65 13.41
N VAL A 248 12.50 -3.02 12.25
CA VAL A 248 11.15 -2.83 11.71
C VAL A 248 10.51 -4.17 11.36
N VAL A 249 11.24 -5.02 10.64
CA VAL A 249 10.74 -6.33 10.20
C VAL A 249 10.41 -7.24 11.39
N ASP A 250 11.29 -7.30 12.40
CA ASP A 250 11.04 -8.05 13.64
C ASP A 250 9.79 -7.53 14.37
N THR A 251 9.66 -6.21 14.50
CA THR A 251 8.49 -5.59 15.15
C THR A 251 7.19 -6.01 14.45
N LEU A 252 7.16 -5.91 13.11
CA LEU A 252 6.01 -6.33 12.31
C LEU A 252 5.72 -7.83 12.49
N ALA A 253 6.74 -8.69 12.43
CA ALA A 253 6.59 -10.13 12.57
C ALA A 253 6.08 -10.55 13.95
N ILE A 254 6.59 -9.94 15.02
CA ILE A 254 6.13 -10.19 16.41
C ILE A 254 4.65 -9.85 16.55
N LYS A 255 4.21 -8.71 16.02
CA LYS A 255 2.80 -8.28 16.10
C LYS A 255 1.90 -9.15 15.21
N CYS A 256 2.32 -9.53 14.01
CA CYS A 256 1.59 -10.49 13.17
C CYS A 256 1.41 -11.84 13.89
N LYS A 257 2.47 -12.35 14.54
CA LYS A 257 2.39 -13.59 15.33
C LYS A 257 1.37 -13.48 16.47
N ARG A 258 1.31 -12.34 17.15
CA ARG A 258 0.32 -12.11 18.22
C ARG A 258 -1.08 -12.06 17.65
N ALA A 259 -1.31 -11.29 16.59
CA ALA A 259 -2.61 -11.18 15.92
C ALA A 259 -3.15 -12.54 15.45
N LEU A 260 -2.30 -13.38 14.86
CA LEU A 260 -2.66 -14.74 14.45
C LEU A 260 -3.03 -15.64 15.64
N LYS A 261 -2.33 -15.47 16.78
CA LYS A 261 -2.67 -16.21 18.01
C LYS A 261 -3.98 -15.75 18.63
N GLU A 262 -4.24 -14.44 18.65
CA GLU A 262 -5.45 -13.85 19.22
C GLU A 262 -6.70 -14.17 18.40
N THR A 263 -6.58 -14.13 17.06
CA THR A 263 -7.69 -14.46 16.14
C THR A 263 -7.88 -15.95 15.92
N GLY A 264 -6.84 -16.76 16.13
CA GLY A 264 -6.84 -18.19 15.79
C GLY A 264 -6.74 -18.46 14.28
N TYR A 265 -6.55 -17.42 13.45
CA TYR A 265 -6.50 -17.58 11.99
C TYR A 265 -5.16 -18.16 11.52
N LYS A 266 -5.21 -18.85 10.39
CA LYS A 266 -4.07 -19.56 9.79
C LYS A 266 -3.55 -18.91 8.52
N ARG A 267 -4.16 -17.81 8.07
CA ARG A 267 -3.79 -17.08 6.87
C ARG A 267 -3.38 -15.66 7.24
N LEU A 268 -2.26 -15.23 6.66
CA LEU A 268 -1.73 -13.89 6.78
C LEU A 268 -1.64 -13.28 5.38
N VAL A 269 -2.24 -12.12 5.18
CA VAL A 269 -2.16 -11.33 3.96
C VAL A 269 -1.28 -10.11 4.23
N ILE A 270 -0.33 -9.82 3.36
CA ILE A 270 0.53 -8.64 3.46
C ILE A 270 0.29 -7.76 2.24
N ALA A 271 -0.10 -6.50 2.44
CA ALA A 271 -0.42 -5.59 1.36
C ALA A 271 0.10 -4.16 1.61
N GLY A 272 0.16 -3.36 0.54
CA GLY A 272 0.77 -2.03 0.54
C GLY A 272 2.24 -2.05 0.13
N GLY A 273 2.82 -0.89 -0.18
CA GLY A 273 4.14 -0.75 -0.81
C GLY A 273 5.30 -1.43 -0.06
N VAL A 274 5.26 -1.45 1.29
CA VAL A 274 6.30 -2.12 2.09
C VAL A 274 6.22 -3.65 1.98
N SER A 275 5.10 -4.22 1.49
CA SER A 275 4.97 -5.66 1.20
C SER A 275 5.97 -6.15 0.15
N ALA A 276 6.56 -5.27 -0.64
CA ALA A 276 7.62 -5.59 -1.59
C ALA A 276 8.99 -5.86 -0.92
N ASN A 277 9.16 -5.53 0.35
CA ASN A 277 10.41 -5.72 1.08
C ASN A 277 10.75 -7.21 1.23
N LYS A 278 11.88 -7.64 0.65
CA LYS A 278 12.31 -9.05 0.64
C LYS A 278 12.49 -9.63 2.04
N LYS A 279 13.17 -8.88 2.93
CA LYS A 279 13.42 -9.33 4.31
C LYS A 279 12.12 -9.56 5.06
N LEU A 280 11.12 -8.69 4.87
CA LEU A 280 9.78 -8.85 5.46
C LEU A 280 9.11 -10.12 4.94
N ARG A 281 9.12 -10.33 3.62
CA ARG A 281 8.54 -11.55 3.00
C ARG A 281 9.18 -12.82 3.53
N GLU A 282 10.50 -12.89 3.55
CA GLU A 282 11.25 -14.05 4.07
C GLU A 282 10.94 -14.31 5.54
N THR A 283 10.95 -13.27 6.37
CA THR A 283 10.66 -13.38 7.80
C THR A 283 9.24 -13.88 8.07
N LEU A 284 8.25 -13.34 7.34
CA LEU A 284 6.86 -13.75 7.52
C LEU A 284 6.56 -15.12 6.90
N ALA A 285 7.21 -15.50 5.82
CA ALA A 285 7.12 -16.85 5.27
C ALA A 285 7.64 -17.89 6.29
N HIS A 286 8.79 -17.65 6.89
CA HIS A 286 9.33 -18.47 7.97
C HIS A 286 8.39 -18.55 9.19
N LEU A 287 7.85 -17.39 9.59
CA LEU A 287 6.90 -17.33 10.69
C LEU A 287 5.68 -18.20 10.42
N MET A 288 5.07 -18.08 9.24
CA MET A 288 3.87 -18.82 8.88
C MET A 288 4.12 -20.31 8.73
N GLN A 289 5.26 -20.70 8.18
CA GLN A 289 5.70 -22.10 8.13
C GLN A 289 5.78 -22.72 9.54
N ASN A 290 6.38 -22.00 10.49
CA ASN A 290 6.49 -22.45 11.89
C ASN A 290 5.15 -22.52 12.62
N LEU A 291 4.15 -21.73 12.20
CA LEU A 291 2.80 -21.72 12.76
C LEU A 291 1.85 -22.71 12.05
N GLY A 292 2.31 -23.40 11.01
CA GLY A 292 1.48 -24.27 10.18
C GLY A 292 0.35 -23.52 9.48
N GLY A 293 0.65 -22.30 9.00
CA GLY A 293 -0.26 -21.42 8.28
C GLY A 293 0.31 -21.00 6.91
N GLU A 294 -0.41 -20.12 6.23
CA GLU A 294 -0.08 -19.64 4.89
C GLU A 294 0.06 -18.12 4.88
N VAL A 295 0.96 -17.60 4.05
CA VAL A 295 1.11 -16.16 3.82
C VAL A 295 0.92 -15.83 2.34
N PHE A 296 0.20 -14.73 2.09
CA PHE A 296 -0.14 -14.25 0.75
C PHE A 296 0.37 -12.84 0.55
N TYR A 297 0.88 -12.58 -0.63
CA TYR A 297 1.38 -11.27 -1.05
C TYR A 297 0.80 -10.94 -2.42
N PRO A 298 0.54 -9.67 -2.72
CA PRO A 298 0.25 -9.29 -4.10
C PRO A 298 1.49 -9.51 -4.99
N GLN A 299 1.28 -9.73 -6.28
CA GLN A 299 2.38 -9.69 -7.25
C GLN A 299 3.11 -8.35 -7.14
N PRO A 300 4.41 -8.28 -7.47
CA PRO A 300 5.21 -7.06 -7.33
C PRO A 300 4.57 -5.83 -7.97
N GLN A 301 3.90 -5.99 -9.09
CA GLN A 301 3.21 -4.92 -9.81
C GLN A 301 1.96 -4.39 -9.11
N PHE A 302 1.41 -5.10 -8.13
CA PHE A 302 0.23 -4.72 -7.36
C PHE A 302 0.55 -4.33 -5.90
N CYS A 303 1.85 -4.29 -5.53
CA CYS A 303 2.25 -3.89 -4.18
C CYS A 303 2.05 -2.40 -3.93
N THR A 304 2.31 -1.55 -4.94
CA THR A 304 2.10 -0.11 -4.90
C THR A 304 0.72 0.26 -5.44
N ASP A 305 0.37 1.54 -5.38
CA ASP A 305 -0.90 2.06 -5.88
C ASP A 305 -1.07 1.73 -7.36
N ASN A 306 -2.24 1.19 -7.72
CA ASN A 306 -2.50 0.74 -9.09
C ASN A 306 -4.01 0.70 -9.41
N GLY A 307 -4.34 0.72 -10.70
CA GLY A 307 -5.73 0.67 -11.16
C GLY A 307 -6.41 -0.69 -10.95
N ALA A 308 -5.62 -1.79 -10.97
CA ALA A 308 -6.17 -3.15 -10.89
C ALA A 308 -6.85 -3.44 -9.55
N MET A 309 -6.26 -3.00 -8.43
CA MET A 309 -6.85 -3.14 -7.11
C MET A 309 -8.19 -2.40 -6.98
N ILE A 310 -8.33 -1.25 -7.65
CA ILE A 310 -9.54 -0.46 -7.66
C ILE A 310 -10.60 -1.06 -8.58
N ALA A 311 -10.20 -1.53 -9.78
CA ALA A 311 -11.10 -2.22 -10.69
C ALA A 311 -11.70 -3.48 -10.07
N TYR A 312 -10.87 -4.31 -9.42
CA TYR A 312 -11.31 -5.54 -8.77
C TYR A 312 -12.23 -5.28 -7.57
N THR A 313 -11.85 -4.38 -6.70
CA THR A 313 -12.70 -4.02 -5.54
C THR A 313 -14.02 -3.43 -5.99
N GLY A 314 -13.99 -2.56 -6.99
CA GLY A 314 -15.19 -2.01 -7.61
C GLY A 314 -16.07 -3.08 -8.25
N PHE A 315 -15.48 -4.06 -8.92
CA PHE A 315 -16.19 -5.22 -9.45
C PHE A 315 -16.97 -5.98 -8.36
N LEU A 316 -16.31 -6.31 -7.25
CA LEU A 316 -16.95 -7.03 -6.15
C LEU A 316 -18.15 -6.27 -5.60
N ARG A 317 -18.03 -4.96 -5.41
CA ARG A 317 -19.07 -4.11 -4.85
C ARG A 317 -20.22 -3.83 -5.83
N LEU A 318 -19.89 -3.51 -7.09
CA LEU A 318 -20.89 -3.29 -8.15
C LEU A 318 -21.71 -4.56 -8.44
N LYS A 319 -21.08 -5.73 -8.42
CA LYS A 319 -21.75 -7.03 -8.59
C LYS A 319 -22.80 -7.30 -7.51
N GLN A 320 -22.64 -6.73 -6.32
CA GLN A 320 -23.62 -6.78 -5.22
C GLN A 320 -24.62 -5.62 -5.25
N GLY A 321 -24.67 -4.87 -6.35
CA GLY A 321 -25.61 -3.77 -6.53
C GLY A 321 -25.26 -2.48 -5.78
N GLN A 322 -24.07 -2.38 -5.19
CA GLN A 322 -23.61 -1.14 -4.59
C GLN A 322 -23.18 -0.17 -5.69
N HIS A 323 -23.54 1.07 -5.58
CA HIS A 323 -23.12 2.16 -6.47
C HIS A 323 -23.14 3.50 -5.72
N SER A 324 -22.40 4.46 -6.21
CA SER A 324 -22.44 5.84 -5.71
C SER A 324 -23.53 6.63 -6.46
N ASP A 325 -24.16 7.58 -5.77
CA ASP A 325 -25.09 8.54 -6.39
C ASP A 325 -24.32 9.56 -7.28
N LEU A 326 -25.01 10.54 -7.88
CA LEU A 326 -24.37 11.50 -8.79
C LEU A 326 -23.46 12.51 -8.08
N ALA A 327 -23.57 12.69 -6.77
CA ALA A 327 -22.73 13.61 -6.03
C ALA A 327 -21.27 13.08 -5.98
N ILE A 328 -20.32 14.00 -6.15
CA ILE A 328 -18.89 13.68 -5.97
C ILE A 328 -18.56 13.90 -4.50
N ASP A 329 -18.35 12.82 -3.78
CA ASP A 329 -17.89 12.84 -2.40
C ASP A 329 -16.55 12.11 -2.31
N VAL A 330 -15.50 12.82 -1.87
CA VAL A 330 -14.19 12.22 -1.62
C VAL A 330 -13.83 12.39 -0.15
N LYS A 331 -13.22 11.37 0.42
CA LYS A 331 -12.92 11.28 1.84
C LYS A 331 -11.40 11.18 2.05
N PRO A 332 -10.69 12.32 2.19
CA PRO A 332 -9.24 12.32 2.43
C PRO A 332 -8.82 11.52 3.66
N ARG A 333 -9.72 11.42 4.64
CA ARG A 333 -9.64 10.54 5.80
C ARG A 333 -10.90 9.69 5.83
N TRP A 334 -10.75 8.39 5.78
CA TRP A 334 -11.85 7.43 5.75
C TRP A 334 -11.44 6.18 6.51
N ALA A 335 -12.20 5.77 7.50
CA ALA A 335 -11.93 4.56 8.25
C ALA A 335 -12.46 3.34 7.48
N MET A 336 -11.67 2.29 7.39
CA MET A 336 -12.05 1.06 6.68
C MET A 336 -13.22 0.32 7.38
N THR A 337 -13.38 0.55 8.66
CA THR A 337 -14.49 0.02 9.48
C THR A 337 -15.86 0.65 9.17
N GLU A 338 -15.89 1.75 8.39
CA GLU A 338 -17.14 2.36 7.94
C GLU A 338 -17.69 1.70 6.66
N LEU A 339 -16.93 0.78 6.06
CA LEU A 339 -17.35 0.13 4.83
C LEU A 339 -18.47 -0.87 5.07
N PRO A 340 -19.53 -0.86 4.24
CA PRO A 340 -20.59 -1.86 4.34
C PRO A 340 -20.08 -3.24 3.90
N ALA A 341 -20.54 -4.27 4.61
CA ALA A 341 -20.29 -5.65 4.21
C ALA A 341 -21.04 -6.00 2.91
N ILE A 342 -20.48 -6.93 2.14
CA ILE A 342 -21.11 -7.52 0.94
C ILE A 342 -21.05 -9.04 0.99
#